data_eb4f09987806bf27b630de269ac847e7
#
_entry.id   eb4f09987806bf27b630de269ac847e7
#
_cell.length_a   1.000
_cell.length_b   1.000
_cell.length_c   1.000
_cell.angle_alpha   90.00
_cell.angle_beta   90.00
_cell.angle_gamma   90.00
#
_symmetry.space_group_name_H-M   'P 1'
#
loop_
_entity.id
_entity.type
_entity.pdbx_description
1 polymer ?
#
loop_
_entity_poly.entity_id
_entity_poly.type
_entity_poly.pdbx_seq_one_letter_code
_entity_poly.pdbx_strand_id
1 'polypeptide(L)'
;MKNSLWVFMGLAGLTWACSSPVAPVEEDLTQYVNPFIGTDFTGNTYPGAQVPFGMVQLSPDNGLPGWDRIAGYYYPDSTIAGFSHTHLSGTGAGDLYDISFMPVTLPYVEAEAPLGVHSKFSHERESASVGYYQVFLDDYGINVELTATERCGIQRYTFPEAKSAIILNLKKAMNWDATQDSYVEVVDSVTIRGYRFSDGWARKQKVFFQTRFSVPFENVQMDTTPILKDNLLMGTAYVARFDFSTKKDEQIIVSTAISGVSMEGAAKNLQAEVPENDFDKYRLLAKETWNKELSKIKVESEDKDDKTVFYTALYHSMLAPTIYSDVDGQYYGPDQKVHQAENWRRYRCILSPDWQRMYPAHQSWY
;
A
#
# COMPACT_ATOMS: atom_id res chain seq x y z
N MET A 1 -10.65 -29.91 -92.18
CA MET A 1 -10.02 -28.72 -91.57
C MET A 1 -11.06 -28.12 -90.62
N LYS A 2 -10.91 -28.42 -89.30
CA LYS A 2 -11.86 -27.91 -88.26
C LYS A 2 -11.00 -27.11 -87.24
N ASN A 3 -11.19 -25.83 -87.14
CA ASN A 3 -10.59 -24.95 -86.20
C ASN A 3 -11.40 -25.00 -84.90
N SER A 4 -10.75 -25.42 -83.81
CA SER A 4 -11.31 -25.36 -82.43
C SER A 4 -10.76 -24.12 -81.73
N LEU A 5 -11.68 -23.24 -81.37
CA LEU A 5 -11.47 -22.01 -80.63
C LEU A 5 -11.54 -22.35 -79.11
N TRP A 6 -10.43 -22.16 -78.33
CA TRP A 6 -10.43 -22.30 -76.87
C TRP A 6 -10.67 -20.94 -76.24
N VAL A 7 -11.79 -20.84 -75.52
CA VAL A 7 -12.09 -19.67 -74.71
C VAL A 7 -11.52 -19.91 -73.29
N PHE A 8 -10.54 -19.13 -72.89
CA PHE A 8 -10.08 -19.10 -71.52
C PHE A 8 -10.98 -18.16 -70.70
N MET A 9 -11.77 -18.74 -69.78
CA MET A 9 -12.52 -18.02 -68.76
C MET A 9 -11.64 -17.79 -67.54
N GLY A 10 -11.13 -16.57 -67.35
CA GLY A 10 -10.34 -16.18 -66.17
C GLY A 10 -11.27 -15.99 -64.97
N LEU A 11 -11.17 -16.83 -63.98
CA LEU A 11 -11.80 -16.62 -62.65
C LEU A 11 -10.99 -15.54 -61.91
N ALA A 12 -11.51 -14.32 -61.78
CA ALA A 12 -11.02 -13.31 -60.88
C ALA A 12 -11.49 -13.66 -59.44
N GLY A 13 -10.61 -14.25 -58.65
CA GLY A 13 -10.86 -14.51 -57.24
C GLY A 13 -10.84 -13.18 -56.45
N LEU A 14 -11.99 -12.67 -56.01
CA LEU A 14 -12.10 -11.62 -55.03
C LEU A 14 -11.73 -12.18 -53.65
N THR A 15 -10.49 -11.94 -53.20
CA THR A 15 -10.09 -12.18 -51.83
C THR A 15 -10.66 -11.05 -50.96
N TRP A 16 -11.76 -11.32 -50.28
CA TRP A 16 -12.26 -10.48 -49.20
C TRP A 16 -11.30 -10.67 -48.02
N ALA A 17 -10.41 -9.69 -47.79
CA ALA A 17 -9.67 -9.59 -46.59
C ALA A 17 -10.61 -9.21 -45.44
N CYS A 18 -11.00 -10.20 -44.63
CA CYS A 18 -11.64 -9.95 -43.36
C CYS A 18 -10.60 -9.24 -42.46
N SER A 19 -10.66 -7.92 -42.42
CA SER A 19 -10.03 -7.17 -41.32
C SER A 19 -10.82 -7.53 -40.06
N SER A 20 -10.15 -8.28 -39.15
CA SER A 20 -10.68 -8.48 -37.80
C SER A 20 -10.95 -7.09 -37.19
N PRO A 21 -12.13 -6.84 -36.61
CA PRO A 21 -12.36 -5.58 -35.92
C PRO A 21 -11.30 -5.44 -34.83
N VAL A 22 -10.53 -4.35 -34.88
CA VAL A 22 -9.62 -3.97 -33.80
C VAL A 22 -10.53 -3.81 -32.57
N ALA A 23 -10.26 -4.61 -31.53
CA ALA A 23 -10.98 -4.47 -30.27
C ALA A 23 -10.89 -2.99 -29.83
N PRO A 24 -11.99 -2.36 -29.41
CA PRO A 24 -11.94 -0.99 -28.95
C PRO A 24 -10.90 -0.88 -27.83
N VAL A 25 -9.97 0.05 -27.98
CA VAL A 25 -9.00 0.37 -26.90
C VAL A 25 -9.83 0.81 -25.70
N GLU A 26 -9.73 0.06 -24.61
CA GLU A 26 -10.43 0.40 -23.38
C GLU A 26 -9.93 1.76 -22.87
N GLU A 27 -10.83 2.68 -22.59
CA GLU A 27 -10.48 4.02 -22.09
C GLU A 27 -9.75 3.88 -20.74
N ASP A 28 -8.63 4.59 -20.58
CA ASP A 28 -7.92 4.68 -19.32
C ASP A 28 -8.63 5.67 -18.36
N LEU A 29 -9.57 5.15 -17.58
CA LEU A 29 -10.35 5.94 -16.62
C LEU A 29 -9.54 6.36 -15.40
N THR A 30 -8.38 5.72 -15.16
CA THR A 30 -7.49 6.07 -14.05
C THR A 30 -6.95 7.48 -14.14
N GLN A 31 -6.90 8.05 -15.35
CA GLN A 31 -6.47 9.44 -15.60
C GLN A 31 -7.37 10.50 -14.96
N TYR A 32 -8.60 10.14 -14.59
CA TYR A 32 -9.55 11.05 -13.96
C TYR A 32 -9.52 10.99 -12.44
N VAL A 33 -8.80 10.04 -11.84
CA VAL A 33 -8.70 9.94 -10.37
C VAL A 33 -7.60 10.86 -9.86
N ASN A 34 -7.93 11.71 -8.90
CA ASN A 34 -6.99 12.53 -8.16
C ASN A 34 -6.97 12.10 -6.68
N PRO A 35 -5.97 11.30 -6.23
CA PRO A 35 -5.90 10.83 -4.85
C PRO A 35 -5.68 11.94 -3.80
N PHE A 36 -5.27 13.15 -4.21
CA PHE A 36 -5.13 14.27 -3.28
C PHE A 36 -6.47 14.94 -2.89
N ILE A 37 -7.56 14.68 -3.61
CA ILE A 37 -8.88 15.18 -3.20
C ILE A 37 -9.26 14.55 -1.85
N GLY A 38 -9.56 15.39 -0.86
CA GLY A 38 -9.92 14.99 0.49
C GLY A 38 -8.74 14.86 1.47
N THR A 39 -7.50 15.14 1.04
CA THR A 39 -6.31 15.11 1.92
C THR A 39 -6.11 16.41 2.70
N ASP A 40 -6.98 17.40 2.50
CA ASP A 40 -7.02 18.69 3.20
C ASP A 40 -8.30 18.84 4.03
N PHE A 41 -8.36 19.84 4.91
CA PHE A 41 -9.45 20.09 5.86
C PHE A 41 -9.81 18.85 6.69
N THR A 42 -11.05 18.42 6.61
CA THR A 42 -11.60 17.27 7.36
C THR A 42 -11.95 16.10 6.44
N GLY A 43 -11.37 16.04 5.24
CA GLY A 43 -11.63 14.93 4.30
C GLY A 43 -11.04 13.60 4.78
N ASN A 44 -9.92 13.67 5.52
CA ASN A 44 -9.26 12.51 6.14
C ASN A 44 -9.02 11.35 5.18
N THR A 45 -8.54 11.68 3.96
CA THR A 45 -8.07 10.71 2.98
C THR A 45 -6.56 10.71 2.87
N TYR A 46 -5.98 9.71 2.25
CA TYR A 46 -4.54 9.61 2.00
C TYR A 46 -4.26 9.40 0.50
N PRO A 47 -3.12 9.90 -0.01
CA PRO A 47 -2.76 9.82 -1.43
C PRO A 47 -1.99 8.55 -1.79
N GLY A 48 -1.77 7.63 -0.85
CA GLY A 48 -0.89 6.48 -0.98
C GLY A 48 -1.39 5.39 -1.93
N ALA A 49 -0.58 4.36 -2.09
CA ALA A 49 -0.83 3.25 -2.99
C ALA A 49 -1.70 2.17 -2.33
N GLN A 50 -2.78 1.82 -3.00
CA GLN A 50 -3.67 0.70 -2.66
C GLN A 50 -4.27 0.14 -3.96
N VAL A 51 -4.60 -1.15 -4.00
CA VAL A 51 -5.50 -1.71 -5.01
C VAL A 51 -6.94 -1.74 -4.49
N PRO A 52 -7.97 -1.85 -5.34
CA PRO A 52 -9.35 -1.88 -4.89
C PRO A 52 -9.58 -2.92 -3.80
N PHE A 53 -10.08 -2.48 -2.65
CA PHE A 53 -10.35 -3.32 -1.47
C PHE A 53 -9.13 -4.07 -0.91
N GLY A 54 -7.90 -3.65 -1.23
CA GLY A 54 -6.67 -4.27 -0.75
C GLY A 54 -6.52 -4.22 0.77
N MET A 55 -5.88 -5.23 1.36
CA MET A 55 -5.52 -5.28 2.79
C MET A 55 -4.45 -4.22 3.13
N VAL A 56 -3.59 -3.89 2.16
CA VAL A 56 -2.53 -2.89 2.33
C VAL A 56 -3.01 -1.52 1.82
N GLN A 57 -2.80 -0.50 2.64
CA GLN A 57 -2.93 0.91 2.35
C GLN A 57 -1.57 1.58 2.61
N LEU A 58 -0.67 1.50 1.63
CA LEU A 58 0.70 2.01 1.74
C LEU A 58 0.75 3.51 1.47
N SER A 59 0.97 4.33 2.50
CA SER A 59 0.88 5.78 2.37
C SER A 59 1.93 6.51 3.21
N PRO A 60 2.31 7.75 2.85
CA PRO A 60 3.12 8.59 3.70
C PRO A 60 2.39 8.98 4.99
N ASP A 61 3.15 9.08 6.07
CA ASP A 61 2.75 9.63 7.36
C ASP A 61 3.46 10.95 7.61
N ASN A 62 2.73 12.05 7.86
CA ASN A 62 3.36 13.34 8.18
C ASN A 62 4.05 13.36 9.54
N GLY A 63 3.67 12.48 10.46
CA GLY A 63 4.34 12.27 11.74
C GLY A 63 3.80 13.09 12.90
N LEU A 64 2.90 14.05 12.65
CA LEU A 64 2.25 14.85 13.67
C LEU A 64 0.85 14.33 13.99
N PRO A 65 0.43 14.29 15.26
CA PRO A 65 -0.94 13.95 15.63
C PRO A 65 -1.88 15.13 15.35
N GLY A 66 -3.16 14.83 15.17
CA GLY A 66 -4.20 15.85 15.00
C GLY A 66 -5.44 15.29 14.33
N TRP A 67 -6.58 15.98 14.55
CA TRP A 67 -7.84 15.60 13.92
C TRP A 67 -7.77 15.63 12.39
N ASP A 68 -7.08 16.62 11.84
CA ASP A 68 -6.91 16.77 10.38
C ASP A 68 -5.90 15.76 9.79
N ARG A 69 -5.22 15.00 10.64
CA ARG A 69 -4.16 14.03 10.29
C ARG A 69 -4.54 12.59 10.62
N ILE A 70 -5.81 12.31 10.75
CA ILE A 70 -6.32 10.95 11.11
C ILE A 70 -5.98 9.92 10.04
N ALA A 71 -5.89 10.33 8.78
CA ALA A 71 -5.49 9.43 7.70
C ALA A 71 -3.96 9.23 7.57
N GLY A 72 -3.16 9.82 8.47
CA GLY A 72 -1.69 9.79 8.43
C GLY A 72 -1.09 10.91 7.59
N TYR A 73 -1.74 11.33 6.53
CA TYR A 73 -1.33 12.40 5.63
C TYR A 73 -2.28 13.59 5.72
N TYR A 74 -1.71 14.80 5.71
CA TYR A 74 -2.43 16.07 5.64
C TYR A 74 -1.72 17.01 4.66
N TYR A 75 -2.40 17.40 3.57
CA TYR A 75 -1.79 18.12 2.45
C TYR A 75 -1.03 19.40 2.84
N PRO A 76 -1.49 20.24 3.79
CA PRO A 76 -0.74 21.43 4.21
C PRO A 76 0.57 21.18 4.95
N ASP A 77 0.85 19.93 5.37
CA ASP A 77 2.10 19.60 6.06
C ASP A 77 3.27 19.52 5.07
N SER A 78 4.48 19.80 5.58
CA SER A 78 5.72 19.79 4.80
C SER A 78 6.75 18.78 5.29
N THR A 79 6.33 17.79 6.09
CA THR A 79 7.19 16.73 6.63
C THR A 79 6.60 15.36 6.38
N ILE A 80 7.47 14.36 6.17
CA ILE A 80 7.13 12.94 6.14
C ILE A 80 8.02 12.24 7.16
N ALA A 81 7.42 11.42 8.02
CA ALA A 81 8.10 10.69 9.08
C ALA A 81 8.03 9.15 8.90
N GLY A 82 7.60 8.71 7.73
CA GLY A 82 7.59 7.29 7.34
C GLY A 82 6.51 6.96 6.35
N PHE A 83 6.49 5.69 5.97
CA PHE A 83 5.53 5.11 5.04
C PHE A 83 4.99 3.83 5.67
N SER A 84 3.75 3.88 6.18
CA SER A 84 3.13 2.73 6.85
C SER A 84 2.16 1.99 5.92
N HIS A 85 1.84 0.73 6.28
CA HIS A 85 1.12 -0.20 5.40
C HIS A 85 -0.38 -0.24 5.66
N THR A 86 -0.85 0.45 6.69
CA THR A 86 -2.27 0.44 7.06
C THR A 86 -2.76 1.84 7.39
N HIS A 87 -3.84 2.26 6.74
CA HIS A 87 -4.48 3.56 6.92
C HIS A 87 -5.99 3.44 6.82
N LEU A 88 -6.69 4.41 7.39
CA LEU A 88 -8.13 4.60 7.21
C LEU A 88 -8.39 5.80 6.32
N SER A 89 -9.37 5.71 5.44
CA SER A 89 -9.76 6.79 4.53
C SER A 89 -11.17 7.28 4.83
N GLY A 90 -11.33 8.60 4.92
CA GLY A 90 -12.63 9.25 5.07
C GLY A 90 -13.33 8.93 6.39
N THR A 91 -12.61 8.60 7.45
CA THR A 91 -13.17 8.25 8.75
C THR A 91 -12.74 9.22 9.85
N GLY A 92 -13.48 9.23 10.97
CA GLY A 92 -13.12 9.94 12.19
C GLY A 92 -12.33 9.07 13.19
N ALA A 93 -11.64 8.02 12.76
CA ALA A 93 -10.84 7.12 13.60
C ALA A 93 -9.37 7.27 13.26
N GLY A 94 -8.54 7.60 14.24
CA GLY A 94 -7.11 7.81 14.10
C GLY A 94 -6.30 6.59 14.54
N ASP A 95 -6.54 5.45 13.92
CA ASP A 95 -5.90 4.18 14.22
C ASP A 95 -5.02 3.70 13.05
N LEU A 96 -4.32 2.61 13.27
CA LEU A 96 -3.48 1.87 12.34
C LEU A 96 -2.05 2.41 12.26
N TYR A 97 -1.52 2.74 11.08
CA TYR A 97 -0.14 3.17 10.82
C TYR A 97 0.89 2.06 11.11
N ASP A 98 0.50 0.80 10.83
CA ASP A 98 1.33 -0.35 11.10
C ASP A 98 2.47 -0.48 10.10
N ILE A 99 3.60 -1.02 10.59
CA ILE A 99 4.76 -1.40 9.79
C ILE A 99 5.28 -0.21 8.97
N SER A 100 5.75 0.81 9.68
CA SER A 100 6.26 2.05 9.08
C SER A 100 7.74 1.96 8.76
N PHE A 101 8.12 2.26 7.50
CA PHE A 101 9.51 2.38 7.06
C PHE A 101 9.87 3.82 6.74
N MET A 102 11.12 4.21 7.07
CA MET A 102 11.69 5.51 6.70
C MET A 102 13.11 5.33 6.16
N PRO A 103 13.34 5.62 4.86
CA PRO A 103 14.69 5.62 4.30
C PRO A 103 15.42 6.92 4.67
N VAL A 104 16.70 6.82 5.01
CA VAL A 104 17.55 7.95 5.41
C VAL A 104 18.97 7.81 4.87
N THR A 105 19.69 8.93 4.74
CA THR A 105 21.14 8.95 4.62
C THR A 105 21.77 9.23 5.99
N LEU A 106 22.99 8.71 6.25
CA LEU A 106 23.67 8.88 7.54
C LEU A 106 24.67 10.06 7.48
N PRO A 107 24.81 10.85 8.57
CA PRO A 107 23.99 10.79 9.79
C PRO A 107 22.58 11.36 9.57
N TYR A 108 21.59 10.82 10.25
CA TYR A 108 20.25 11.40 10.28
C TYR A 108 19.99 12.10 11.62
N VAL A 109 19.00 12.99 11.62
CA VAL A 109 18.56 13.71 12.83
C VAL A 109 17.19 13.16 13.24
N GLU A 110 17.07 12.84 14.52
CA GLU A 110 15.80 12.49 15.13
C GLU A 110 15.30 13.68 15.97
N ALA A 111 14.13 14.18 15.64
CA ALA A 111 13.47 15.21 16.43
C ALA A 111 12.83 14.59 17.68
N GLU A 112 12.46 15.45 18.65
CA GLU A 112 11.67 15.02 19.79
C GLU A 112 10.30 14.45 19.32
N ALA A 113 9.77 13.54 20.13
CA ALA A 113 8.43 13.01 19.88
C ALA A 113 7.40 14.15 19.83
N PRO A 114 6.34 14.06 18.98
CA PRO A 114 5.92 12.86 18.23
C PRO A 114 6.57 12.66 16.86
N LEU A 115 7.32 13.63 16.34
CA LEU A 115 7.82 13.63 14.96
C LEU A 115 8.90 12.55 14.72
N GLY A 116 9.91 12.44 15.60
CA GLY A 116 10.97 11.46 15.48
C GLY A 116 11.83 11.67 14.22
N VAL A 117 12.22 10.58 13.56
CA VAL A 117 12.93 10.62 12.29
C VAL A 117 11.96 11.06 11.18
N HIS A 118 12.33 12.09 10.43
CA HIS A 118 11.50 12.68 9.39
C HIS A 118 12.34 13.34 8.31
N SER A 119 11.72 13.71 7.21
CA SER A 119 12.28 14.57 6.17
C SER A 119 11.28 15.66 5.78
N LYS A 120 11.78 16.82 5.39
CA LYS A 120 11.01 17.79 4.62
C LYS A 120 10.74 17.26 3.22
N PHE A 121 9.66 17.75 2.62
CA PHE A 121 9.33 17.52 1.21
C PHE A 121 8.60 18.72 0.62
N SER A 122 8.47 18.74 -0.71
CA SER A 122 7.71 19.74 -1.46
C SER A 122 6.71 19.07 -2.38
N HIS A 123 5.48 19.60 -2.46
CA HIS A 123 4.44 19.13 -3.40
C HIS A 123 4.86 19.29 -4.88
N GLU A 124 5.84 20.13 -5.20
CA GLU A 124 6.42 20.21 -6.56
C GLU A 124 7.16 18.93 -6.95
N ARG A 125 7.59 18.13 -5.96
CA ARG A 125 8.28 16.86 -6.12
C ARG A 125 7.50 15.68 -5.53
N GLU A 126 6.19 15.82 -5.50
CA GLU A 126 5.24 14.82 -5.05
C GLU A 126 4.25 14.51 -6.17
N SER A 127 3.84 13.27 -6.30
CA SER A 127 2.79 12.86 -7.23
C SER A 127 2.05 11.62 -6.74
N ALA A 128 0.77 11.54 -7.06
CA ALA A 128 -0.06 10.38 -6.78
C ALA A 128 -0.94 10.03 -7.99
N SER A 129 -1.18 8.75 -8.16
CA SER A 129 -2.17 8.20 -9.08
C SER A 129 -2.72 6.90 -8.50
N VAL A 130 -3.72 6.31 -9.13
CA VAL A 130 -4.27 5.05 -8.62
C VAL A 130 -3.18 3.99 -8.46
N GLY A 131 -3.08 3.43 -7.26
CA GLY A 131 -2.10 2.37 -6.94
C GLY A 131 -0.63 2.82 -6.95
N TYR A 132 -0.37 4.13 -6.96
CA TYR A 132 0.99 4.66 -6.98
C TYR A 132 1.10 6.01 -6.28
N TYR A 133 2.19 6.19 -5.54
CA TYR A 133 2.58 7.45 -4.92
C TYR A 133 4.08 7.63 -5.07
N GLN A 134 4.53 8.89 -5.19
CA GLN A 134 5.93 9.26 -5.26
C GLN A 134 6.18 10.56 -4.51
N VAL A 135 7.33 10.66 -3.81
CA VAL A 135 7.81 11.88 -3.18
C VAL A 135 9.33 11.91 -3.09
N PHE A 136 9.91 13.09 -3.11
CA PHE A 136 11.32 13.29 -2.86
C PHE A 136 11.55 13.80 -1.44
N LEU A 137 12.40 13.11 -0.66
CA LEU A 137 12.77 13.46 0.70
C LEU A 137 13.96 14.43 0.68
N ASP A 138 13.69 15.69 0.98
CA ASP A 138 14.65 16.79 0.79
C ASP A 138 15.90 16.68 1.67
N ASP A 139 15.71 16.28 2.94
CA ASP A 139 16.80 16.21 3.91
C ASP A 139 17.77 15.06 3.63
N TYR A 140 17.33 14.04 2.88
CA TYR A 140 18.11 12.83 2.60
C TYR A 140 18.49 12.65 1.13
N GLY A 141 17.89 13.44 0.23
CA GLY A 141 18.11 13.30 -1.21
C GLY A 141 17.60 11.99 -1.80
N ILE A 142 16.54 11.42 -1.21
CA ILE A 142 16.00 10.10 -1.58
C ILE A 142 14.68 10.29 -2.32
N ASN A 143 14.53 9.65 -3.49
CA ASN A 143 13.23 9.50 -4.13
C ASN A 143 12.55 8.24 -3.62
N VAL A 144 11.32 8.38 -3.17
CA VAL A 144 10.47 7.28 -2.66
C VAL A 144 9.32 7.06 -3.62
N GLU A 145 9.09 5.82 -3.99
CA GLU A 145 7.96 5.41 -4.82
C GLU A 145 7.24 4.24 -4.15
N LEU A 146 5.92 4.27 -4.13
CA LEU A 146 5.07 3.29 -3.49
C LEU A 146 4.12 2.67 -4.50
N THR A 147 3.91 1.35 -4.41
CA THR A 147 2.82 0.63 -5.08
C THR A 147 2.35 -0.52 -4.19
N ALA A 148 1.25 -1.16 -4.53
CA ALA A 148 0.69 -2.23 -3.71
C ALA A 148 0.04 -3.34 -4.55
N THR A 149 -0.03 -4.52 -3.96
CA THR A 149 -0.95 -5.59 -4.32
C THR A 149 -2.06 -5.71 -3.26
N GLU A 150 -2.84 -6.79 -3.28
CA GLU A 150 -3.91 -6.95 -2.28
C GLU A 150 -3.38 -7.02 -0.85
N ARG A 151 -2.23 -7.68 -0.62
CA ARG A 151 -1.67 -7.96 0.72
C ARG A 151 -0.24 -7.50 0.90
N CYS A 152 0.36 -6.91 -0.15
CA CYS A 152 1.75 -6.47 -0.11
C CYS A 152 1.89 -5.00 -0.47
N GLY A 153 2.67 -4.27 0.33
CA GLY A 153 3.20 -2.95 -0.02
C GLY A 153 4.59 -3.09 -0.63
N ILE A 154 4.86 -2.35 -1.70
CA ILE A 154 6.14 -2.37 -2.38
C ILE A 154 6.65 -0.96 -2.47
N GLN A 155 7.81 -0.73 -1.89
CA GLN A 155 8.46 0.57 -1.82
C GLN A 155 9.76 0.51 -2.60
N ARG A 156 10.01 1.49 -3.48
CA ARG A 156 11.28 1.67 -4.19
C ARG A 156 11.92 2.95 -3.70
N TYR A 157 13.13 2.86 -3.17
CA TYR A 157 13.93 3.98 -2.72
C TYR A 157 15.11 4.18 -3.65
N THR A 158 15.22 5.34 -4.27
CA THR A 158 16.39 5.71 -5.08
C THR A 158 17.29 6.60 -4.24
N PHE A 159 18.46 6.08 -3.90
CA PHE A 159 19.42 6.72 -2.99
C PHE A 159 20.48 7.53 -3.74
N PRO A 160 21.05 8.58 -3.10
CA PRO A 160 22.33 9.15 -3.50
C PRO A 160 23.50 8.21 -3.14
N GLU A 161 24.70 8.55 -3.54
CA GLU A 161 25.92 7.89 -3.02
C GLU A 161 26.14 8.32 -1.57
N ALA A 162 25.90 7.40 -0.61
CA ALA A 162 25.96 7.66 0.81
C ALA A 162 26.11 6.38 1.64
N LYS A 163 26.41 6.53 2.92
CA LYS A 163 26.01 5.58 3.94
C LYS A 163 24.53 5.84 4.22
N SER A 164 23.71 4.83 4.03
CA SER A 164 22.27 4.93 4.06
C SER A 164 21.67 3.92 5.03
N ALA A 165 20.45 4.15 5.45
CA ALA A 165 19.72 3.18 6.25
C ALA A 165 18.21 3.19 5.91
N ILE A 166 17.56 2.08 6.24
CA ILE A 166 16.11 1.97 6.23
C ILE A 166 15.68 1.64 7.66
N ILE A 167 14.84 2.50 8.24
CA ILE A 167 14.38 2.39 9.62
C ILE A 167 12.97 1.80 9.61
N LEU A 168 12.78 0.65 10.27
CA LEU A 168 11.48 0.07 10.60
C LEU A 168 11.07 0.55 11.99
N ASN A 169 9.95 1.25 12.09
CA ASN A 169 9.42 1.76 13.34
C ASN A 169 8.12 1.06 13.71
N LEU A 170 8.16 0.13 14.67
CA LEU A 170 7.00 -0.56 15.22
C LEU A 170 6.48 0.09 16.52
N LYS A 171 7.18 1.11 17.03
CA LYS A 171 6.78 1.89 18.20
C LYS A 171 5.78 3.01 17.83
N LYS A 172 5.84 3.49 16.58
CA LYS A 172 5.11 4.68 16.15
C LYS A 172 3.60 4.50 16.35
N ALA A 173 3.02 5.48 17.01
CA ALA A 173 1.58 5.68 17.12
C ALA A 173 1.31 7.15 16.77
N MET A 174 0.30 7.45 15.98
CA MET A 174 0.06 8.83 15.55
C MET A 174 -1.11 9.46 16.25
N ASN A 175 -2.20 8.89 16.46
CA ASN A 175 -3.36 9.54 17.11
C ASN A 175 -3.81 8.75 18.35
N TRP A 176 -4.76 7.85 18.18
CA TRP A 176 -5.35 7.11 19.32
C TRP A 176 -4.82 5.68 19.41
N ASP A 177 -4.12 5.24 18.37
CA ASP A 177 -3.49 3.93 18.35
C ASP A 177 -2.24 3.93 19.22
N ALA A 178 -2.04 2.86 19.98
CA ALA A 178 -0.87 2.67 20.82
C ALA A 178 -0.35 1.26 20.69
N THR A 179 0.95 1.13 20.40
CA THR A 179 1.62 -0.18 20.36
C THR A 179 1.55 -0.84 21.74
N GLN A 180 1.05 -2.06 21.80
CA GLN A 180 0.97 -2.88 22.99
C GLN A 180 2.10 -3.89 23.09
N ASP A 181 2.52 -4.43 21.95
CA ASP A 181 3.66 -5.32 21.81
C ASP A 181 4.11 -5.34 20.36
N SER A 182 5.39 -5.53 20.13
CA SER A 182 5.92 -5.74 18.79
C SER A 182 7.16 -6.64 18.82
N TYR A 183 7.50 -7.20 17.69
CA TYR A 183 8.63 -8.08 17.53
C TYR A 183 9.18 -7.97 16.12
N VAL A 184 10.50 -8.09 16.00
CA VAL A 184 11.18 -8.22 14.72
C VAL A 184 12.32 -9.22 14.85
N GLU A 185 12.45 -10.11 13.87
CA GLU A 185 13.58 -10.99 13.72
C GLU A 185 14.17 -10.93 12.32
N VAL A 186 15.45 -11.10 12.25
CA VAL A 186 16.22 -11.25 11.01
C VAL A 186 16.19 -12.72 10.60
N VAL A 187 15.61 -13.04 9.46
CA VAL A 187 15.56 -14.40 8.92
C VAL A 187 16.84 -14.71 8.14
N ASP A 188 17.27 -13.77 7.30
CA ASP A 188 18.51 -13.80 6.52
C ASP A 188 18.96 -12.38 6.16
N SER A 189 19.98 -12.23 5.33
CA SER A 189 20.56 -10.92 4.97
C SER A 189 19.64 -10.00 4.17
N VAL A 190 18.49 -10.48 3.70
CA VAL A 190 17.51 -9.71 2.91
C VAL A 190 16.09 -9.83 3.46
N THR A 191 15.86 -10.66 4.46
CA THR A 191 14.51 -10.98 4.94
C THR A 191 14.38 -10.75 6.44
N ILE A 192 13.33 -10.02 6.81
CA ILE A 192 12.90 -9.86 8.20
C ILE A 192 11.43 -10.25 8.31
N ARG A 193 10.99 -10.62 9.52
CA ARG A 193 9.58 -10.81 9.85
C ARG A 193 9.28 -10.40 11.29
N GLY A 194 8.02 -10.22 11.60
CA GLY A 194 7.62 -9.82 12.93
C GLY A 194 6.15 -9.52 13.04
N TYR A 195 5.81 -8.74 14.06
CA TYR A 195 4.45 -8.28 14.29
C TYR A 195 4.41 -6.93 15.03
N ARG A 196 3.29 -6.25 14.91
CA ARG A 196 2.87 -5.14 15.75
C ARG A 196 1.46 -5.41 16.25
N PHE A 197 1.28 -5.39 17.57
CA PHE A 197 -0.01 -5.44 18.23
C PHE A 197 -0.31 -4.06 18.82
N SER A 198 -1.50 -3.57 18.59
CA SER A 198 -1.89 -2.23 19.02
C SER A 198 -3.29 -2.20 19.62
N ASP A 199 -3.58 -1.13 20.32
CA ASP A 199 -4.88 -0.86 20.94
C ASP A 199 -5.25 0.61 20.68
N GLY A 200 -6.44 0.82 20.14
CA GLY A 200 -7.02 2.10 19.84
C GLY A 200 -8.52 1.99 19.76
N TRP A 201 -9.15 2.53 18.75
CA TRP A 201 -10.54 2.22 18.39
C TRP A 201 -10.69 0.75 18.03
N ALA A 202 -9.78 0.24 17.19
CA ALA A 202 -9.62 -1.18 16.95
C ALA A 202 -8.85 -1.80 18.12
N ARG A 203 -9.57 -2.40 19.06
CA ARG A 203 -8.95 -3.05 20.22
C ARG A 203 -8.28 -4.35 19.82
N LYS A 204 -7.10 -4.64 20.44
CA LYS A 204 -6.34 -5.88 20.23
C LYS A 204 -6.03 -6.16 18.75
N GLN A 205 -5.72 -5.11 18.02
CA GLN A 205 -5.30 -5.25 16.63
C GLN A 205 -4.01 -6.04 16.55
N LYS A 206 -3.92 -6.93 15.57
CA LYS A 206 -2.75 -7.76 15.30
C LYS A 206 -2.39 -7.64 13.83
N VAL A 207 -1.15 -7.19 13.57
CA VAL A 207 -0.59 -7.16 12.24
C VAL A 207 0.74 -7.90 12.28
N PHE A 208 0.81 -9.00 11.58
CA PHE A 208 2.03 -9.75 11.31
C PHE A 208 2.58 -9.32 9.96
N PHE A 209 3.90 -9.39 9.79
CA PHE A 209 4.52 -9.03 8.53
C PHE A 209 5.71 -9.92 8.18
N GLN A 210 6.02 -9.98 6.88
CA GLN A 210 7.31 -10.38 6.35
C GLN A 210 7.75 -9.38 5.30
N THR A 211 9.00 -8.93 5.41
CA THR A 211 9.61 -7.97 4.48
C THR A 211 10.82 -8.58 3.81
N ARG A 212 10.96 -8.33 2.51
CA ARG A 212 12.13 -8.66 1.71
C ARG A 212 12.73 -7.41 1.11
N PHE A 213 14.04 -7.22 1.31
CA PHE A 213 14.86 -6.20 0.65
C PHE A 213 15.44 -6.77 -0.64
N SER A 214 15.58 -5.95 -1.68
CA SER A 214 16.16 -6.38 -2.96
C SER A 214 17.67 -6.57 -2.91
N VAL A 215 18.34 -6.01 -1.90
CA VAL A 215 19.78 -6.10 -1.66
C VAL A 215 20.04 -6.45 -0.19
N PRO A 216 21.17 -7.15 0.12
CA PRO A 216 21.53 -7.45 1.51
C PRO A 216 21.82 -6.17 2.30
N PHE A 217 21.33 -6.10 3.54
CA PHE A 217 21.80 -5.09 4.50
C PHE A 217 23.14 -5.50 5.10
N GLU A 218 24.00 -4.50 5.38
CA GLU A 218 25.35 -4.70 5.91
C GLU A 218 25.35 -4.90 7.43
N ASN A 219 24.42 -4.22 8.13
CA ASN A 219 24.33 -4.25 9.58
C ASN A 219 22.88 -4.03 10.02
N VAL A 220 22.54 -4.49 11.22
CA VAL A 220 21.24 -4.28 11.87
C VAL A 220 21.45 -3.76 13.27
N GLN A 221 20.74 -2.68 13.60
CA GLN A 221 20.63 -2.19 14.97
C GLN A 221 19.18 -2.27 15.41
N MET A 222 18.95 -2.76 16.62
CA MET A 222 17.62 -2.90 17.19
C MET A 222 17.56 -2.20 18.54
N ASP A 223 16.68 -1.19 18.63
CA ASP A 223 16.34 -0.51 19.85
C ASP A 223 14.98 -0.99 20.36
N THR A 224 14.89 -1.15 21.67
CA THR A 224 13.67 -1.64 22.31
C THR A 224 13.22 -0.69 23.42
N THR A 225 11.91 -0.47 23.50
CA THR A 225 11.30 0.32 24.58
C THR A 225 10.29 -0.55 25.32
N PRO A 226 10.46 -0.79 26.64
CA PRO A 226 9.47 -1.50 27.43
C PRO A 226 8.14 -0.76 27.46
N ILE A 227 7.04 -1.49 27.29
CA ILE A 227 5.67 -0.98 27.45
C ILE A 227 5.18 -1.43 28.82
N LEU A 228 4.95 -0.44 29.71
CA LEU A 228 4.56 -0.68 31.09
C LEU A 228 3.11 -0.23 31.32
N LYS A 229 2.38 -1.02 32.12
CA LYS A 229 1.11 -0.64 32.69
C LYS A 229 1.13 -0.96 34.19
N ASP A 230 0.86 0.02 35.03
CA ASP A 230 0.92 -0.13 36.49
C ASP A 230 2.24 -0.74 37.00
N ASN A 231 3.37 -0.35 36.38
CA ASN A 231 4.74 -0.87 36.60
C ASN A 231 4.93 -2.37 36.21
N LEU A 232 3.97 -3.00 35.53
CA LEU A 232 4.10 -4.33 35.00
C LEU A 232 4.50 -4.27 33.51
N LEU A 233 5.47 -5.10 33.11
CA LEU A 233 5.85 -5.23 31.71
C LEU A 233 4.72 -5.90 30.94
N MET A 234 4.13 -5.19 29.97
CA MET A 234 3.04 -5.66 29.11
C MET A 234 3.55 -6.14 27.76
N GLY A 235 4.60 -5.51 27.24
CA GLY A 235 5.18 -5.80 25.94
C GLY A 235 6.41 -4.96 25.66
N THR A 236 6.88 -5.01 24.43
CA THR A 236 8.07 -4.30 23.96
C THR A 236 7.79 -3.64 22.62
N ALA A 237 8.22 -2.39 22.45
CA ALA A 237 8.18 -1.72 21.16
C ALA A 237 9.59 -1.72 20.53
N TYR A 238 9.68 -2.15 19.27
CA TYR A 238 10.90 -2.25 18.48
C TYR A 238 11.03 -1.10 17.49
N VAL A 239 12.27 -0.61 17.36
CA VAL A 239 12.74 0.17 16.21
C VAL A 239 13.98 -0.53 15.67
N ALA A 240 13.98 -0.88 14.40
CA ALA A 240 15.10 -1.56 13.75
C ALA A 240 15.67 -0.69 12.63
N ARG A 241 17.00 -0.58 12.55
CA ARG A 241 17.72 0.13 11.49
C ARG A 241 18.56 -0.85 10.70
N PHE A 242 18.39 -0.86 9.39
CA PHE A 242 19.12 -1.69 8.44
C PHE A 242 20.05 -0.79 7.64
N ASP A 243 21.37 -1.01 7.73
CA ASP A 243 22.40 -0.15 7.13
C ASP A 243 22.81 -0.67 5.75
N PHE A 244 23.06 0.27 4.83
CA PHE A 244 23.48 0.02 3.45
C PHE A 244 24.59 1.00 3.06
N SER A 245 25.43 0.61 2.07
CA SER A 245 26.34 1.52 1.36
C SER A 245 25.81 1.69 -0.04
N THR A 246 25.16 2.83 -0.31
CA THR A 246 24.49 3.06 -1.59
C THR A 246 25.38 3.83 -2.55
N LYS A 247 25.27 3.50 -3.85
CA LYS A 247 25.84 4.26 -4.97
C LYS A 247 24.83 5.31 -5.43
N LYS A 248 25.32 6.24 -6.24
CA LYS A 248 24.43 7.22 -6.87
C LYS A 248 23.35 6.52 -7.71
N ASP A 249 22.10 6.94 -7.51
CA ASP A 249 20.91 6.42 -8.18
C ASP A 249 20.63 4.92 -7.94
N GLU A 250 21.24 4.34 -6.90
CA GLU A 250 20.98 2.96 -6.52
C GLU A 250 19.55 2.80 -5.98
N GLN A 251 18.86 1.79 -6.47
CA GLN A 251 17.48 1.49 -6.09
C GLN A 251 17.45 0.29 -5.13
N ILE A 252 16.80 0.48 -3.99
CA ILE A 252 16.48 -0.60 -3.06
C ILE A 252 14.96 -0.77 -3.04
N ILE A 253 14.50 -1.97 -3.36
CA ILE A 253 13.08 -2.34 -3.28
C ILE A 253 12.84 -3.04 -1.96
N VAL A 254 11.80 -2.59 -1.24
CA VAL A 254 11.33 -3.17 0.03
C VAL A 254 9.92 -3.66 -0.19
N SER A 255 9.73 -4.98 -0.17
CA SER A 255 8.44 -5.63 -0.36
C SER A 255 7.98 -6.22 0.97
N THR A 256 6.86 -5.73 1.48
CA THR A 256 6.29 -6.14 2.78
C THR A 256 4.90 -6.68 2.59
N ALA A 257 4.69 -7.94 2.95
CA ALA A 257 3.35 -8.50 3.09
C ALA A 257 2.88 -8.41 4.54
N ILE A 258 1.58 -8.22 4.73
CA ILE A 258 0.95 -8.24 6.04
C ILE A 258 -0.08 -9.38 6.14
N SER A 259 -0.37 -9.79 7.38
CA SER A 259 -1.38 -10.81 7.72
C SER A 259 -2.02 -10.47 9.06
N GLY A 260 -3.31 -10.72 9.19
CA GLY A 260 -3.99 -10.66 10.49
C GLY A 260 -3.86 -11.97 11.30
N VAL A 261 -3.21 -12.99 10.74
CA VAL A 261 -3.21 -14.36 11.30
C VAL A 261 -1.86 -14.74 11.91
N SER A 262 -0.78 -14.66 11.11
CA SER A 262 0.56 -15.08 11.55
C SER A 262 1.68 -14.56 10.66
N MET A 263 2.94 -14.67 11.13
CA MET A 263 4.13 -14.38 10.31
C MET A 263 4.24 -15.34 9.11
N GLU A 264 3.84 -16.59 9.26
CA GLU A 264 3.76 -17.58 8.18
C GLU A 264 2.71 -17.21 7.14
N GLY A 265 1.56 -16.63 7.57
CA GLY A 265 0.54 -16.08 6.68
C GLY A 265 1.11 -14.93 5.85
N ALA A 266 1.81 -14.00 6.47
CA ALA A 266 2.50 -12.91 5.77
C ALA A 266 3.56 -13.43 4.78
N ALA A 267 4.32 -14.47 5.15
CA ALA A 267 5.29 -15.11 4.25
C ALA A 267 4.62 -15.71 3.01
N LYS A 268 3.50 -16.41 3.18
CA LYS A 268 2.71 -16.97 2.05
C LYS A 268 2.15 -15.86 1.15
N ASN A 269 1.64 -14.78 1.75
CA ASN A 269 1.13 -13.62 1.01
C ASN A 269 2.24 -13.00 0.16
N LEU A 270 3.43 -12.78 0.74
CA LEU A 270 4.59 -12.23 0.01
C LEU A 270 5.01 -13.12 -1.15
N GLN A 271 5.13 -14.42 -0.92
CA GLN A 271 5.54 -15.37 -1.94
C GLN A 271 4.52 -15.48 -3.09
N ALA A 272 3.24 -15.42 -2.78
CA ALA A 272 2.18 -15.57 -3.77
C ALA A 272 1.99 -14.31 -4.62
N GLU A 273 2.06 -13.13 -4.02
CA GLU A 273 1.72 -11.87 -4.70
C GLU A 273 2.95 -11.13 -5.24
N VAL A 274 4.10 -11.22 -4.56
CA VAL A 274 5.34 -10.50 -4.93
C VAL A 274 6.55 -11.46 -4.93
N PRO A 275 6.56 -12.49 -5.80
CA PRO A 275 7.69 -13.42 -5.88
C PRO A 275 8.98 -12.76 -6.40
N GLU A 276 8.89 -11.65 -7.13
CA GLU A 276 9.99 -10.97 -7.79
C GLU A 276 10.18 -9.55 -7.27
N ASN A 277 11.38 -8.96 -7.44
CA ASN A 277 11.68 -7.57 -7.11
C ASN A 277 11.50 -6.67 -8.36
N ASP A 278 10.32 -6.65 -8.95
CA ASP A 278 9.97 -5.85 -10.13
C ASP A 278 8.89 -4.83 -9.79
N PHE A 279 9.31 -3.65 -9.32
CA PHE A 279 8.40 -2.58 -8.91
C PHE A 279 7.47 -2.12 -10.03
N ASP A 280 8.01 -1.96 -11.26
CA ASP A 280 7.24 -1.40 -12.37
C ASP A 280 6.15 -2.36 -12.85
N LYS A 281 6.40 -3.66 -12.78
CA LYS A 281 5.39 -4.72 -13.03
C LYS A 281 4.19 -4.56 -12.07
N TYR A 282 4.44 -4.43 -10.77
CA TYR A 282 3.35 -4.31 -9.78
C TYR A 282 2.63 -2.99 -9.86
N ARG A 283 3.33 -1.89 -10.16
CA ARG A 283 2.72 -0.59 -10.45
C ARG A 283 1.75 -0.67 -11.63
N LEU A 284 2.15 -1.33 -12.72
CA LEU A 284 1.29 -1.52 -13.88
C LEU A 284 0.07 -2.38 -13.54
N LEU A 285 0.26 -3.51 -12.85
CA LEU A 285 -0.84 -4.39 -12.41
C LEU A 285 -1.83 -3.66 -11.48
N ALA A 286 -1.35 -2.83 -10.56
CA ALA A 286 -2.21 -2.01 -9.71
C ALA A 286 -3.07 -1.05 -10.54
N LYS A 287 -2.46 -0.35 -11.51
CA LYS A 287 -3.17 0.54 -12.45
C LYS A 287 -4.23 -0.20 -13.26
N GLU A 288 -3.87 -1.34 -13.84
CA GLU A 288 -4.80 -2.17 -14.63
C GLU A 288 -5.98 -2.66 -13.77
N THR A 289 -5.71 -3.07 -12.53
CA THR A 289 -6.73 -3.50 -11.58
C THR A 289 -7.70 -2.36 -11.28
N TRP A 290 -7.20 -1.15 -11.05
CA TRP A 290 -8.04 0.04 -10.87
C TRP A 290 -8.85 0.37 -12.13
N ASN A 291 -8.24 0.36 -13.32
CA ASN A 291 -8.96 0.66 -14.55
C ASN A 291 -10.13 -0.30 -14.78
N LYS A 292 -9.91 -1.58 -14.50
CA LYS A 292 -10.95 -2.61 -14.57
C LYS A 292 -12.12 -2.33 -13.62
N GLU A 293 -11.85 -1.95 -12.38
CA GLU A 293 -12.89 -1.65 -11.40
C GLU A 293 -13.64 -0.36 -11.74
N LEU A 294 -12.93 0.71 -12.11
CA LEU A 294 -13.53 1.98 -12.52
C LEU A 294 -14.38 1.85 -13.79
N SER A 295 -13.99 0.96 -14.72
CA SER A 295 -14.70 0.72 -15.98
C SER A 295 -16.08 0.06 -15.81
N LYS A 296 -16.43 -0.39 -14.60
CA LYS A 296 -17.78 -0.90 -14.31
C LYS A 296 -18.86 0.17 -14.43
N ILE A 297 -18.49 1.44 -14.24
CA ILE A 297 -19.39 2.59 -14.41
C ILE A 297 -18.71 3.58 -15.35
N LYS A 298 -19.30 3.80 -16.53
CA LYS A 298 -18.83 4.78 -17.50
C LYS A 298 -19.73 6.00 -17.45
N VAL A 299 -19.12 7.17 -17.28
CA VAL A 299 -19.81 8.46 -17.25
C VAL A 299 -19.35 9.29 -18.44
N GLU A 300 -20.33 9.83 -19.16
CA GLU A 300 -20.10 10.77 -20.24
C GLU A 300 -20.31 12.20 -19.72
N SER A 301 -19.29 13.02 -19.83
CA SER A 301 -19.32 14.47 -19.59
C SER A 301 -18.30 15.12 -20.50
N GLU A 302 -18.63 16.29 -21.02
CA GLU A 302 -17.67 17.15 -21.73
C GLU A 302 -16.74 17.89 -20.74
N ASP A 303 -17.17 18.04 -19.49
CA ASP A 303 -16.40 18.64 -18.42
C ASP A 303 -15.47 17.58 -17.78
N LYS A 304 -14.16 17.89 -17.82
CA LYS A 304 -13.14 17.04 -17.21
C LYS A 304 -13.25 17.02 -15.70
N ASP A 305 -13.66 18.12 -15.08
CA ASP A 305 -13.78 18.24 -13.63
C ASP A 305 -14.91 17.38 -13.10
N ASP A 306 -16.04 17.27 -13.81
CA ASP A 306 -17.12 16.34 -13.49
C ASP A 306 -16.62 14.89 -13.45
N LYS A 307 -15.85 14.48 -14.48
CA LYS A 307 -15.24 13.14 -14.52
C LYS A 307 -14.25 12.93 -13.38
N THR A 308 -13.45 13.94 -13.07
CA THR A 308 -12.48 13.89 -11.96
C THR A 308 -13.18 13.71 -10.63
N VAL A 309 -14.22 14.48 -10.34
CA VAL A 309 -15.03 14.36 -9.12
C VAL A 309 -15.68 12.98 -9.04
N PHE A 310 -16.32 12.53 -10.12
CA PHE A 310 -17.00 11.24 -10.15
C PHE A 310 -16.04 10.05 -9.94
N TYR A 311 -14.97 9.98 -10.73
CA TYR A 311 -14.06 8.82 -10.65
C TYR A 311 -13.21 8.84 -9.38
N THR A 312 -12.91 10.01 -8.81
CA THR A 312 -12.25 10.10 -7.50
C THR A 312 -13.19 9.66 -6.38
N ALA A 313 -14.47 10.04 -6.42
CA ALA A 313 -15.46 9.54 -5.46
C ALA A 313 -15.65 8.02 -5.57
N LEU A 314 -15.72 7.49 -6.80
CA LEU A 314 -15.79 6.04 -7.05
C LEU A 314 -14.53 5.32 -6.53
N TYR A 315 -13.34 5.88 -6.76
CA TYR A 315 -12.08 5.39 -6.20
C TYR A 315 -12.15 5.33 -4.67
N HIS A 316 -12.54 6.41 -3.98
CA HIS A 316 -12.64 6.44 -2.53
C HIS A 316 -13.63 5.39 -1.99
N SER A 317 -14.73 5.11 -2.71
CA SER A 317 -15.71 4.10 -2.29
C SER A 317 -15.17 2.66 -2.33
N MET A 318 -14.05 2.42 -3.01
CA MET A 318 -13.39 1.12 -3.15
C MET A 318 -12.12 0.98 -2.28
N LEU A 319 -11.77 2.00 -1.47
CA LEU A 319 -10.68 1.89 -0.52
C LEU A 319 -11.07 1.04 0.70
N ALA A 320 -12.36 0.96 1.04
CA ALA A 320 -12.92 0.14 2.10
C ALA A 320 -14.27 -0.45 1.65
N PRO A 321 -14.71 -1.60 2.23
CA PRO A 321 -14.02 -2.47 3.18
C PRO A 321 -12.85 -3.24 2.57
N THR A 322 -11.81 -3.53 3.34
CA THR A 322 -10.60 -4.18 2.85
C THR A 322 -10.65 -5.70 2.98
N ILE A 323 -9.90 -6.40 2.14
CA ILE A 323 -9.62 -7.84 2.32
C ILE A 323 -8.93 -8.02 3.67
N TYR A 324 -9.34 -9.05 4.41
CA TYR A 324 -8.76 -9.38 5.72
C TYR A 324 -8.37 -10.86 5.83
N SER A 325 -8.40 -11.61 4.74
CA SER A 325 -7.95 -12.99 4.67
C SER A 325 -6.63 -13.11 3.93
N ASP A 326 -5.77 -14.01 4.40
CA ASP A 326 -4.55 -14.40 3.71
C ASP A 326 -4.84 -15.12 2.38
N VAL A 327 -3.83 -15.33 1.55
CA VAL A 327 -3.98 -16.00 0.24
C VAL A 327 -4.48 -17.43 0.36
N ASP A 328 -4.24 -18.10 1.48
CA ASP A 328 -4.75 -19.43 1.78
C ASP A 328 -6.17 -19.43 2.38
N GLY A 329 -6.79 -18.26 2.50
CA GLY A 329 -8.14 -18.06 3.00
C GLY A 329 -8.26 -18.00 4.52
N GLN A 330 -7.16 -18.08 5.27
CA GLN A 330 -7.22 -17.91 6.72
C GLN A 330 -7.47 -16.45 7.08
N TYR A 331 -8.24 -16.22 8.14
CA TYR A 331 -8.47 -14.89 8.72
C TYR A 331 -8.69 -14.95 10.22
N TYR A 332 -8.41 -13.85 10.90
CA TYR A 332 -8.64 -13.71 12.34
C TYR A 332 -10.04 -13.12 12.57
N GLY A 333 -10.90 -13.88 13.25
CA GLY A 333 -12.30 -13.53 13.46
C GLY A 333 -12.54 -12.61 14.66
N PRO A 334 -13.76 -12.02 14.77
CA PRO A 334 -14.14 -11.19 15.91
C PRO A 334 -14.23 -11.96 17.24
N ASP A 335 -14.26 -13.28 17.20
CA ASP A 335 -14.16 -14.16 18.36
C ASP A 335 -12.71 -14.41 18.81
N GLN A 336 -11.74 -13.73 18.18
CA GLN A 336 -10.30 -13.83 18.42
C GLN A 336 -9.73 -15.21 18.09
N LYS A 337 -10.32 -15.91 17.11
CA LYS A 337 -9.83 -17.18 16.60
C LYS A 337 -9.51 -17.08 15.11
N VAL A 338 -8.64 -17.97 14.67
CA VAL A 338 -8.36 -18.16 13.26
C VAL A 338 -9.46 -18.99 12.62
N HIS A 339 -9.96 -18.53 11.51
CA HIS A 339 -10.99 -19.17 10.69
C HIS A 339 -10.48 -19.39 9.26
N GLN A 340 -11.19 -20.25 8.53
CA GLN A 340 -10.98 -20.52 7.13
C GLN A 340 -12.16 -19.97 6.32
N ALA A 341 -11.90 -19.09 5.35
CA ALA A 341 -12.92 -18.61 4.43
C ALA A 341 -13.44 -19.76 3.56
N GLU A 342 -14.75 -19.95 3.52
CA GLU A 342 -15.39 -20.97 2.68
C GLU A 342 -15.49 -20.51 1.24
N ASN A 343 -15.21 -21.41 0.29
CA ASN A 343 -15.55 -21.31 -1.14
C ASN A 343 -15.27 -19.95 -1.80
N TRP A 344 -13.97 -19.54 -1.93
CA TRP A 344 -13.56 -18.37 -2.71
C TRP A 344 -14.08 -17.02 -2.18
N ARG A 345 -14.77 -16.98 -1.06
CA ARG A 345 -15.23 -15.76 -0.41
C ARG A 345 -14.07 -15.12 0.34
N ARG A 346 -13.62 -13.97 -0.15
CA ARG A 346 -12.65 -13.15 0.56
C ARG A 346 -13.33 -12.51 1.77
N TYR A 347 -12.81 -12.78 2.96
CA TYR A 347 -13.29 -12.07 4.15
C TYR A 347 -12.84 -10.61 4.07
N ARG A 348 -13.75 -9.68 4.22
CA ARG A 348 -13.51 -8.23 4.18
C ARG A 348 -13.92 -7.59 5.49
N CYS A 349 -13.14 -6.60 5.92
CA CYS A 349 -13.37 -5.85 7.15
C CYS A 349 -12.99 -4.39 6.96
N ILE A 350 -13.67 -3.46 7.63
CA ILE A 350 -13.34 -2.03 7.59
C ILE A 350 -12.17 -1.72 8.54
N LEU A 351 -12.14 -2.42 9.66
CA LEU A 351 -11.11 -2.37 10.69
C LEU A 351 -10.89 -3.78 11.24
N SER A 352 -10.14 -3.89 12.36
CA SER A 352 -10.02 -5.19 13.02
C SER A 352 -11.41 -5.77 13.33
N PRO A 353 -11.52 -7.09 13.50
CA PRO A 353 -12.79 -7.79 13.75
C PRO A 353 -13.61 -7.24 14.93
N ASP A 354 -12.99 -6.54 15.88
CA ASP A 354 -13.70 -5.93 17.01
C ASP A 354 -14.63 -4.77 16.60
N TRP A 355 -14.34 -4.09 15.48
CA TRP A 355 -15.23 -3.08 14.90
C TRP A 355 -16.54 -3.67 14.40
N GLN A 356 -16.54 -4.89 13.89
CA GLN A 356 -17.75 -5.58 13.43
C GLN A 356 -18.72 -5.88 14.58
N ARG A 357 -18.24 -6.01 15.81
CA ARG A 357 -19.11 -6.18 17.00
C ARG A 357 -19.89 -4.92 17.32
N MET A 358 -19.33 -3.73 17.01
CA MET A 358 -20.02 -2.46 17.25
C MET A 358 -21.03 -2.10 16.15
N TYR A 359 -20.85 -2.65 14.92
CA TYR A 359 -21.71 -2.38 13.77
C TYR A 359 -22.15 -3.65 13.03
N PRO A 360 -23.00 -4.50 13.65
CA PRO A 360 -23.44 -5.77 13.04
C PRO A 360 -24.23 -5.59 11.72
N ALA A 361 -24.74 -4.38 11.43
CA ALA A 361 -25.52 -4.11 10.22
C ALA A 361 -24.70 -4.18 8.90
N HIS A 362 -23.37 -4.13 8.96
CA HIS A 362 -22.51 -4.24 7.77
C HIS A 362 -22.30 -5.69 7.29
N GLN A 363 -22.77 -6.70 8.00
CA GLN A 363 -22.65 -8.10 7.57
C GLN A 363 -23.65 -8.53 6.48
N SER A 364 -24.68 -7.72 6.20
CA SER A 364 -25.79 -8.12 5.31
C SER A 364 -25.68 -7.64 3.84
N TRP A 365 -24.59 -7.01 3.44
CA TRP A 365 -24.49 -6.37 2.11
C TRP A 365 -23.59 -7.10 1.10
N TYR A 366 -23.12 -8.35 1.40
CA TYR A 366 -22.31 -9.13 0.45
C TYR A 366 -22.67 -10.62 0.40
#